data_529d9ff616407e4e924e28eeb38223eb
#
_entry.id   529d9ff616407e4e924e28eeb38223eb
#
_cell.length_a   1.000
_cell.length_b   1.000
_cell.length_c   1.000
_cell.angle_alpha   90.00
_cell.angle_beta   90.00
_cell.angle_gamma   90.00
#
_symmetry.space_group_name_H-M   'P 1'
#
loop_
_entity.id
_entity.type
_entity.pdbx_description
1 polymer ?
#
loop_
_entity_poly.entity_id
_entity_poly.type
_entity_poly.pdbx_seq_one_letter_code
_entity_poly.pdbx_strand_id
1 'polypeptide(L)'
;MIETATDVETSPSPLVSAHPAWSCRWCSSQHGVRVLDAGLQSPSDLHPRPSDPAPDPEYPLVMVMCLDCHLVQLESDPTTPEEPRGLEPSALVEQAEAAIKDAEADGYLRPGMRVLEYPSPHGGSWVEQLGRRSLVEVSEGPADLLVDIFGMMHDADQRAALTSRVSQMSPDAILLMQFHTVAAIVRTGFWNALRHGHFAYYSTPVLVRMAAELGLTAITAREYPLYGGTIVLALAKTGSRWGDQGEGVTSLIESEIADGVLEPEAVASLNDSLARSAAGLKRYVSEAKSRSETVAGYSAASRASALIRCGGVTAHDLVAVADASVGLHGRTMPGSRIPIVSPDDLVSARPDKVLLFVPDLLNEVRQALPEIEQNGGRWVLLDPMPREIDSTVSD
;
A
#
# COMPACT_ATOMS: atom_id res chain seq x y z
N MET A 1 20.79 -23.83 -36.84
CA MET A 1 19.42 -24.21 -36.47
C MET A 1 19.14 -23.47 -35.16
N ILE A 2 18.30 -22.47 -35.24
CA ILE A 2 17.90 -21.67 -34.08
C ILE A 2 16.60 -22.31 -33.59
N GLU A 3 16.63 -22.94 -32.42
CA GLU A 3 15.43 -23.43 -31.75
C GLU A 3 14.62 -22.23 -31.29
N THR A 4 13.45 -22.10 -31.88
CA THR A 4 12.42 -21.12 -31.43
C THR A 4 11.87 -21.61 -30.09
N ALA A 5 12.09 -20.81 -29.04
CA ALA A 5 11.42 -21.00 -27.77
C ALA A 5 9.89 -20.86 -28.02
N THR A 6 9.17 -21.94 -27.81
CA THR A 6 7.71 -21.95 -27.80
C THR A 6 7.24 -21.22 -26.56
N ASP A 7 6.58 -20.07 -26.75
CA ASP A 7 5.81 -19.41 -25.72
C ASP A 7 4.73 -20.40 -25.23
N VAL A 8 4.89 -20.85 -24.00
CA VAL A 8 3.85 -21.60 -23.29
C VAL A 8 2.79 -20.58 -22.91
N GLU A 9 1.73 -20.46 -23.69
CA GLU A 9 0.50 -19.79 -23.27
C GLU A 9 0.00 -20.50 -22.01
N THR A 10 0.27 -19.92 -20.85
CA THR A 10 -0.34 -20.34 -19.58
C THR A 10 -1.79 -19.86 -19.61
N SER A 11 -2.73 -20.78 -19.84
CA SER A 11 -4.15 -20.50 -19.63
C SER A 11 -4.34 -20.02 -18.19
N PRO A 12 -5.09 -18.92 -17.97
CA PRO A 12 -5.32 -18.42 -16.62
C PRO A 12 -5.96 -19.52 -15.76
N SER A 13 -5.44 -19.69 -14.56
CA SER A 13 -6.03 -20.63 -13.60
C SER A 13 -7.48 -20.23 -13.32
N PRO A 14 -8.43 -21.17 -13.22
CA PRO A 14 -9.81 -20.86 -12.97
C PRO A 14 -9.97 -20.12 -11.63
N LEU A 15 -10.78 -19.06 -11.63
CA LEU A 15 -11.10 -18.30 -10.42
C LEU A 15 -11.78 -19.22 -9.40
N VAL A 16 -11.35 -19.11 -8.13
CA VAL A 16 -11.90 -19.91 -7.03
C VAL A 16 -12.87 -19.04 -6.24
N SER A 17 -14.06 -19.60 -5.93
CA SER A 17 -15.04 -18.92 -5.08
C SER A 17 -14.45 -18.58 -3.70
N ALA A 18 -14.92 -17.49 -3.11
CA ALA A 18 -14.60 -17.12 -1.74
C ALA A 18 -15.05 -18.23 -0.75
N HIS A 19 -14.48 -18.21 0.45
CA HIS A 19 -14.87 -19.15 1.50
C HIS A 19 -16.39 -19.06 1.77
N PRO A 20 -17.11 -20.18 1.98
CA PRO A 20 -18.58 -20.17 2.14
C PRO A 20 -19.11 -19.29 3.27
N ALA A 21 -18.31 -19.00 4.29
CA ALA A 21 -18.67 -18.10 5.40
C ALA A 21 -18.29 -16.63 5.13
N TRP A 22 -17.68 -16.33 3.95
CA TRP A 22 -17.31 -14.97 3.60
C TRP A 22 -18.54 -14.14 3.24
N SER A 23 -18.51 -12.87 3.61
CA SER A 23 -19.47 -11.87 3.16
C SER A 23 -18.78 -10.53 2.88
N CYS A 24 -19.26 -9.84 1.87
CA CYS A 24 -18.73 -8.53 1.47
C CYS A 24 -18.90 -7.49 2.58
N ARG A 25 -17.81 -6.82 2.93
CA ARG A 25 -17.75 -5.78 3.97
C ARG A 25 -18.54 -4.51 3.64
N TRP A 26 -18.97 -4.36 2.39
CA TRP A 26 -19.81 -3.24 1.96
C TRP A 26 -21.27 -3.64 1.76
N CYS A 27 -21.56 -4.59 0.86
CA CYS A 27 -22.93 -4.92 0.44
C CYS A 27 -23.47 -6.21 1.08
N SER A 28 -22.69 -6.89 1.92
CA SER A 28 -23.06 -8.14 2.61
C SER A 28 -23.35 -9.32 1.67
N SER A 29 -23.05 -9.20 0.39
CA SER A 29 -23.16 -10.31 -0.57
C SER A 29 -22.21 -11.45 -0.21
N GLN A 30 -22.61 -12.68 -0.54
CA GLN A 30 -21.77 -13.88 -0.44
C GLN A 30 -21.18 -14.30 -1.80
N HIS A 31 -21.45 -13.53 -2.85
CA HIS A 31 -20.94 -13.80 -4.20
C HIS A 31 -19.57 -13.15 -4.36
N GLY A 32 -18.50 -13.91 -4.12
CA GLY A 32 -17.13 -13.44 -4.24
C GLY A 32 -16.21 -14.48 -4.84
N VAL A 33 -15.14 -14.01 -5.47
CA VAL A 33 -14.08 -14.86 -6.02
C VAL A 33 -12.73 -14.43 -5.50
N ARG A 34 -11.85 -15.39 -5.24
CA ARG A 34 -10.46 -15.12 -4.86
C ARG A 34 -9.70 -14.62 -6.08
N VAL A 35 -9.11 -13.45 -5.94
CA VAL A 35 -8.34 -12.78 -7.00
C VAL A 35 -6.83 -12.75 -6.73
N LEU A 36 -6.41 -12.97 -5.48
CA LEU A 36 -5.00 -13.14 -5.13
C LEU A 36 -4.90 -14.05 -3.89
N ASP A 37 -3.98 -15.01 -3.92
CA ASP A 37 -3.68 -15.87 -2.78
C ASP A 37 -2.16 -15.90 -2.55
N ALA A 38 -1.72 -15.25 -1.47
CA ALA A 38 -0.31 -15.22 -1.06
C ALA A 38 0.04 -16.36 -0.07
N GLY A 39 -0.87 -17.31 0.15
CA GLY A 39 -0.69 -18.43 1.07
C GLY A 39 -0.69 -17.99 2.54
N LEU A 40 0.01 -18.75 3.37
CA LEU A 40 0.15 -18.45 4.80
C LEU A 40 1.25 -17.40 4.99
N GLN A 41 0.91 -16.30 5.66
CA GLN A 41 1.81 -15.19 5.96
C GLN A 41 1.76 -14.85 7.46
N SER A 42 2.89 -14.48 8.02
CA SER A 42 2.91 -13.84 9.33
C SER A 42 2.38 -12.40 9.22
N PRO A 43 1.68 -11.87 10.25
CA PRO A 43 1.28 -10.48 10.27
C PRO A 43 2.48 -9.58 10.00
N SER A 44 2.36 -8.67 9.04
CA SER A 44 3.49 -7.85 8.58
C SER A 44 3.99 -6.85 9.62
N ASP A 45 3.17 -6.53 10.61
CA ASP A 45 3.50 -5.61 11.70
C ASP A 45 4.04 -6.35 12.94
N LEU A 46 4.05 -7.68 12.92
CA LEU A 46 4.68 -8.50 13.95
C LEU A 46 6.20 -8.53 13.73
N HIS A 47 6.94 -7.80 14.54
CA HIS A 47 8.41 -7.79 14.50
C HIS A 47 8.95 -8.49 15.75
N PRO A 48 9.09 -9.84 15.75
CA PRO A 48 9.47 -10.60 16.93
C PRO A 48 10.91 -10.28 17.37
N ARG A 49 11.20 -10.52 18.65
CA ARG A 49 12.57 -10.43 19.15
C ARG A 49 13.32 -11.74 18.84
N PRO A 50 14.64 -11.66 18.58
CA PRO A 50 15.46 -12.87 18.35
C PRO A 50 15.38 -13.89 19.50
N SER A 51 15.17 -13.41 20.73
CA SER A 51 15.05 -14.25 21.93
C SER A 51 13.68 -14.93 22.08
N ASP A 52 12.70 -14.58 21.26
CA ASP A 52 11.39 -15.21 21.30
C ASP A 52 11.47 -16.62 20.69
N PRO A 53 11.25 -17.69 21.50
CA PRO A 53 11.38 -19.06 21.03
C PRO A 53 10.16 -19.56 20.26
N ALA A 54 9.03 -18.86 20.34
CA ALA A 54 7.81 -19.27 19.66
C ALA A 54 7.94 -19.04 18.13
N PRO A 55 7.41 -19.96 17.31
CA PRO A 55 7.29 -19.68 15.87
C PRO A 55 6.33 -18.51 15.65
N ASP A 56 6.57 -17.73 14.61
CA ASP A 56 5.67 -16.64 14.24
C ASP A 56 4.31 -17.22 13.83
N PRO A 57 3.19 -16.63 14.29
CA PRO A 57 1.87 -17.05 13.83
C PRO A 57 1.74 -16.82 12.32
N GLU A 58 1.04 -17.71 11.65
CA GLU A 58 0.78 -17.61 10.20
C GLU A 58 -0.72 -17.72 9.95
N TYR A 59 -1.23 -16.85 9.05
CA TYR A 59 -2.63 -16.80 8.67
C TYR A 59 -2.76 -16.69 7.13
N PRO A 60 -3.86 -17.22 6.54
CA PRO A 60 -4.11 -17.01 5.11
C PRO A 60 -4.13 -15.52 4.75
N LEU A 61 -3.43 -15.15 3.68
CA LEU A 61 -3.46 -13.81 3.12
C LEU A 61 -4.06 -13.89 1.71
N VAL A 62 -5.37 -13.69 1.63
CA VAL A 62 -6.19 -13.90 0.44
C VAL A 62 -7.02 -12.66 0.15
N MET A 63 -7.01 -12.22 -1.10
CA MET A 63 -7.82 -11.12 -1.62
C MET A 63 -9.02 -11.68 -2.38
N VAL A 64 -10.21 -11.19 -2.05
CA VAL A 64 -11.48 -11.55 -2.69
C VAL A 64 -12.08 -10.32 -3.35
N MET A 65 -12.61 -10.48 -4.57
CA MET A 65 -13.46 -9.49 -5.21
C MET A 65 -14.93 -9.89 -5.08
N CYS A 66 -15.75 -8.98 -4.58
CA CYS A 66 -17.20 -9.15 -4.56
C CYS A 66 -17.77 -9.03 -5.98
N LEU A 67 -18.55 -10.00 -6.45
CA LEU A 67 -19.12 -9.97 -7.80
C LEU A 67 -20.32 -9.02 -7.95
N ASP A 68 -20.94 -8.60 -6.82
CA ASP A 68 -22.08 -7.70 -6.87
C ASP A 68 -21.68 -6.22 -6.77
N CYS A 69 -20.63 -5.93 -5.98
CA CYS A 69 -20.19 -4.55 -5.79
C CYS A 69 -18.74 -4.27 -6.18
N HIS A 70 -18.01 -5.22 -6.68
CA HIS A 70 -16.63 -5.18 -7.15
C HIS A 70 -15.61 -4.64 -6.12
N LEU A 71 -15.99 -4.55 -4.83
CA LEU A 71 -15.05 -4.22 -3.78
C LEU A 71 -14.03 -5.35 -3.64
N VAL A 72 -12.75 -5.00 -3.76
CA VAL A 72 -11.64 -5.93 -3.49
C VAL A 72 -11.29 -5.82 -2.02
N GLN A 73 -11.14 -6.96 -1.32
CA GLN A 73 -11.04 -7.00 0.14
C GLN A 73 -10.35 -8.27 0.64
N LEU A 74 -9.83 -8.25 1.86
CA LEU A 74 -9.34 -9.47 2.52
C LEU A 74 -10.50 -10.46 2.73
N GLU A 75 -10.24 -11.74 2.44
CA GLU A 75 -11.20 -12.82 2.73
C GLU A 75 -11.45 -12.92 4.23
N SER A 76 -10.40 -12.91 5.03
CA SER A 76 -10.45 -12.86 6.49
C SER A 76 -9.19 -12.20 7.03
N ASP A 77 -9.28 -11.66 8.24
CA ASP A 77 -8.12 -11.14 8.96
C ASP A 77 -8.32 -11.37 10.46
N PRO A 78 -7.71 -12.39 11.04
CA PRO A 78 -7.75 -12.67 12.47
C PRO A 78 -6.65 -11.96 13.24
N THR A 79 -5.85 -11.09 12.59
CA THR A 79 -4.70 -10.47 13.22
C THR A 79 -5.09 -9.26 14.07
N THR A 80 -4.23 -8.93 15.04
CA THR A 80 -4.32 -7.69 15.81
C THR A 80 -3.11 -6.84 15.43
N PRO A 81 -3.29 -5.55 15.08
CA PRO A 81 -2.16 -4.65 14.81
C PRO A 81 -1.21 -4.60 16.01
N GLU A 82 0.10 -4.70 15.75
CA GLU A 82 1.13 -4.62 16.77
C GLU A 82 2.03 -3.38 16.59
N GLU A 83 2.69 -2.97 17.66
CA GLU A 83 3.72 -1.92 17.64
C GLU A 83 5.12 -2.56 17.76
N PRO A 84 6.19 -1.89 17.30
CA PRO A 84 6.31 -0.47 17.00
C PRO A 84 5.95 -0.10 15.56
N ARG A 85 5.46 1.13 15.39
CA ARG A 85 5.20 1.70 14.07
C ARG A 85 6.50 2.15 13.41
N GLY A 86 6.54 2.09 12.07
CA GLY A 86 7.61 2.65 11.26
C GLY A 86 7.66 4.18 11.31
N LEU A 87 8.79 4.76 10.92
CA LEU A 87 8.89 6.19 10.62
C LEU A 87 8.08 6.52 9.35
N GLU A 88 7.46 7.70 9.36
CA GLU A 88 6.76 8.22 8.20
C GLU A 88 7.78 8.65 7.13
N PRO A 89 7.69 8.12 5.88
CA PRO A 89 8.57 8.52 4.80
C PRO A 89 8.36 9.98 4.39
N SER A 90 9.43 10.68 3.98
CA SER A 90 9.35 12.05 3.45
C SER A 90 8.44 12.16 2.23
N ALA A 91 8.43 11.15 1.36
CA ALA A 91 7.54 11.08 0.20
C ALA A 91 6.05 11.17 0.56
N LEU A 92 5.64 10.63 1.72
CA LEU A 92 4.26 10.73 2.20
C LEU A 92 3.93 12.15 2.67
N VAL A 93 4.86 12.81 3.36
CA VAL A 93 4.73 14.22 3.79
C VAL A 93 4.67 15.16 2.59
N GLU A 94 5.53 14.96 1.60
CA GLU A 94 5.54 15.77 0.36
C GLU A 94 4.26 15.60 -0.45
N GLN A 95 3.76 14.38 -0.56
CA GLN A 95 2.49 14.11 -1.22
C GLN A 95 1.31 14.76 -0.49
N ALA A 96 1.30 14.71 0.86
CA ALA A 96 0.29 15.39 1.67
C ALA A 96 0.29 16.91 1.40
N GLU A 97 1.46 17.54 1.37
CA GLU A 97 1.60 18.97 1.05
C GLU A 97 1.11 19.31 -0.36
N ALA A 98 1.40 18.45 -1.35
CA ALA A 98 0.89 18.63 -2.71
C ALA A 98 -0.65 18.53 -2.74
N ALA A 99 -1.23 17.51 -2.10
CA ALA A 99 -2.67 17.33 -2.04
C ALA A 99 -3.40 18.49 -1.31
N ILE A 100 -2.79 19.00 -0.24
CA ILE A 100 -3.34 20.16 0.50
C ILE A 100 -3.29 21.43 -0.37
N LYS A 101 -2.20 21.65 -1.13
CA LYS A 101 -2.13 22.79 -2.08
C LYS A 101 -3.18 22.70 -3.17
N ASP A 102 -3.42 21.53 -3.70
CA ASP A 102 -4.46 21.29 -4.69
C ASP A 102 -5.85 21.54 -4.11
N ALA A 103 -6.12 21.04 -2.90
CA ALA A 103 -7.38 21.28 -2.19
C ALA A 103 -7.62 22.79 -1.87
N GLU A 104 -6.54 23.52 -1.59
CA GLU A 104 -6.57 24.98 -1.42
C GLU A 104 -6.91 25.70 -2.73
N ALA A 105 -6.28 25.29 -3.83
CA ALA A 105 -6.53 25.82 -5.18
C ALA A 105 -7.97 25.56 -5.65
N ASP A 106 -8.55 24.40 -5.29
CA ASP A 106 -9.94 24.04 -5.56
C ASP A 106 -10.94 24.78 -4.65
N GLY A 107 -10.45 25.57 -3.68
CA GLY A 107 -11.29 26.38 -2.77
C GLY A 107 -11.91 25.57 -1.63
N TYR A 108 -11.42 24.35 -1.36
CA TYR A 108 -11.92 23.50 -0.27
C TYR A 108 -11.44 23.96 1.10
N LEU A 109 -10.34 24.70 1.15
CA LEU A 109 -9.74 25.16 2.40
C LEU A 109 -9.97 26.65 2.63
N ARG A 110 -10.31 26.99 3.87
CA ARG A 110 -10.44 28.40 4.33
C ARG A 110 -10.00 28.49 5.79
N PRO A 111 -9.32 29.58 6.19
CA PRO A 111 -8.96 29.80 7.59
C PRO A 111 -10.16 29.67 8.53
N GLY A 112 -9.99 29.05 9.67
CA GLY A 112 -11.00 28.84 10.69
C GLY A 112 -11.94 27.67 10.47
N MET A 113 -11.80 26.92 9.34
CA MET A 113 -12.57 25.68 9.14
C MET A 113 -12.19 24.63 10.18
N ARG A 114 -13.20 23.86 10.60
CA ARG A 114 -13.03 22.72 11.50
C ARG A 114 -12.63 21.49 10.71
N VAL A 115 -11.51 20.88 11.09
CA VAL A 115 -10.95 19.68 10.45
C VAL A 115 -11.09 18.48 11.35
N LEU A 116 -11.64 17.39 10.81
CA LEU A 116 -11.66 16.08 11.43
C LEU A 116 -10.84 15.11 10.59
N GLU A 117 -9.79 14.53 11.19
CA GLU A 117 -8.92 13.58 10.52
C GLU A 117 -9.23 12.13 10.92
N TYR A 118 -9.16 11.23 9.94
CA TYR A 118 -9.15 9.78 10.09
C TYR A 118 -7.78 9.26 9.59
N PRO A 119 -6.77 9.22 10.47
CA PRO A 119 -5.42 8.86 10.06
C PRO A 119 -5.29 7.35 9.83
N SER A 120 -4.30 6.97 9.03
CA SER A 120 -3.83 5.59 9.00
C SER A 120 -3.21 5.21 10.34
N PRO A 121 -3.37 3.95 10.80
CA PRO A 121 -2.60 3.43 11.93
C PRO A 121 -1.08 3.52 11.73
N HIS A 122 -0.62 3.70 10.49
CA HIS A 122 0.81 3.72 10.12
C HIS A 122 1.40 5.12 9.95
N GLY A 123 0.66 6.19 10.28
CA GLY A 123 1.09 7.58 10.13
C GLY A 123 0.43 8.28 8.93
N GLY A 124 0.98 9.41 8.50
CA GLY A 124 0.47 10.20 7.37
C GLY A 124 -0.51 11.30 7.77
N SER A 125 -0.46 11.83 8.99
CA SER A 125 -1.34 12.91 9.43
C SER A 125 -1.11 14.21 8.66
N TRP A 126 -2.21 14.85 8.25
CA TRP A 126 -2.20 16.17 7.59
C TRP A 126 -2.47 17.33 8.59
N VAL A 127 -2.79 17.04 9.84
CA VAL A 127 -3.22 18.03 10.85
C VAL A 127 -2.22 19.15 11.02
N GLU A 128 -0.93 18.85 11.12
CA GLU A 128 0.10 19.88 11.28
C GLU A 128 0.15 20.83 10.07
N GLN A 129 0.09 20.29 8.86
CA GLN A 129 0.14 21.09 7.63
C GLN A 129 -1.13 21.91 7.43
N LEU A 130 -2.30 21.36 7.78
CA LEU A 130 -3.58 22.08 7.77
C LEU A 130 -3.63 23.16 8.84
N GLY A 131 -3.04 22.90 10.02
CA GLY A 131 -2.89 23.88 11.10
C GLY A 131 -2.06 25.10 10.68
N ARG A 132 -1.01 24.91 9.87
CA ARG A 132 -0.23 26.02 9.29
C ARG A 132 -1.06 26.92 8.36
N ARG A 133 -2.19 26.43 7.86
CA ARG A 133 -3.18 27.16 7.05
C ARG A 133 -4.34 27.68 7.89
N SER A 134 -4.19 27.71 9.21
CA SER A 134 -5.18 28.21 10.18
C SER A 134 -6.49 27.42 10.21
N LEU A 135 -6.47 26.13 9.88
CA LEU A 135 -7.59 25.25 10.16
C LEU A 135 -7.53 24.78 11.62
N VAL A 136 -8.67 24.41 12.19
CA VAL A 136 -8.82 24.03 13.59
C VAL A 136 -9.18 22.56 13.69
N GLU A 137 -8.27 21.76 14.23
CA GLU A 137 -8.54 20.35 14.48
C GLU A 137 -9.67 20.17 15.49
N VAL A 138 -10.56 19.21 15.21
CA VAL A 138 -11.61 18.75 16.13
C VAL A 138 -11.58 17.23 16.21
N SER A 139 -11.92 16.68 17.37
CA SER A 139 -11.96 15.23 17.59
C SER A 139 -13.31 14.59 17.28
N GLU A 140 -14.38 15.41 17.19
CA GLU A 140 -15.74 14.94 16.93
C GLU A 140 -16.66 16.11 16.53
N GLY A 141 -17.86 15.77 16.10
CA GLY A 141 -18.92 16.73 15.75
C GLY A 141 -18.82 17.22 14.31
N PRO A 142 -19.78 18.00 13.80
CA PRO A 142 -19.78 18.38 12.41
C PRO A 142 -18.52 19.18 12.07
N ALA A 143 -17.76 18.69 11.09
CA ALA A 143 -16.56 19.32 10.55
C ALA A 143 -16.83 19.89 9.16
N ASP A 144 -16.03 20.91 8.78
CA ASP A 144 -16.12 21.56 7.47
C ASP A 144 -15.22 20.90 6.44
N LEU A 145 -14.15 20.27 6.93
CA LEU A 145 -13.24 19.40 6.17
C LEU A 145 -13.03 18.09 6.93
N LEU A 146 -13.23 16.99 6.26
CA LEU A 146 -12.83 15.68 6.76
C LEU A 146 -11.69 15.16 5.88
N VAL A 147 -10.70 14.55 6.49
CA VAL A 147 -9.56 13.98 5.77
C VAL A 147 -9.39 12.52 6.20
N ASP A 148 -9.52 11.60 5.26
CA ASP A 148 -9.27 10.19 5.45
C ASP A 148 -7.98 9.80 4.72
N ILE A 149 -6.93 9.55 5.48
CA ILE A 149 -5.59 9.28 4.95
C ILE A 149 -5.33 7.79 5.08
N PHE A 150 -5.72 7.02 4.07
CA PHE A 150 -5.68 5.55 4.11
C PHE A 150 -6.37 4.96 5.34
N GLY A 151 -7.19 5.73 6.06
CA GLY A 151 -7.80 5.31 7.33
C GLY A 151 -8.85 4.24 7.12
N MET A 152 -9.81 4.48 6.21
CA MET A 152 -10.98 3.63 6.04
C MET A 152 -10.63 2.18 5.62
N MET A 153 -9.52 1.96 4.92
CA MET A 153 -9.11 0.61 4.53
C MET A 153 -8.78 -0.30 5.72
N HIS A 154 -8.53 0.28 6.90
CA HIS A 154 -8.28 -0.43 8.15
C HIS A 154 -9.55 -0.75 8.95
N ASP A 155 -10.71 -0.30 8.50
CA ASP A 155 -11.99 -0.60 9.15
C ASP A 155 -12.55 -1.94 8.63
N ALA A 156 -12.90 -2.85 9.54
CA ALA A 156 -13.45 -4.15 9.15
C ALA A 156 -14.86 -4.04 8.54
N ASP A 157 -15.67 -3.08 8.99
CA ASP A 157 -17.00 -2.77 8.45
C ASP A 157 -16.95 -1.48 7.63
N GLN A 158 -16.82 -1.63 6.33
CA GLN A 158 -16.63 -0.52 5.40
C GLN A 158 -17.85 0.39 5.31
N ARG A 159 -19.07 -0.19 5.42
CA ARG A 159 -20.31 0.60 5.38
C ARG A 159 -20.46 1.44 6.64
N ALA A 160 -20.23 0.87 7.81
CA ALA A 160 -20.25 1.60 9.06
C ALA A 160 -19.19 2.70 9.08
N ALA A 161 -17.99 2.42 8.59
CA ALA A 161 -16.87 3.36 8.53
C ALA A 161 -17.20 4.60 7.68
N LEU A 162 -17.69 4.42 6.44
CA LEU A 162 -18.05 5.55 5.59
C LEU A 162 -19.28 6.28 6.12
N THR A 163 -20.27 5.57 6.67
CA THR A 163 -21.45 6.18 7.32
C THR A 163 -21.05 7.08 8.50
N SER A 164 -20.09 6.65 9.31
CA SER A 164 -19.56 7.45 10.42
C SER A 164 -18.96 8.76 9.89
N ARG A 165 -18.13 8.71 8.83
CA ARG A 165 -17.53 9.92 8.22
C ARG A 165 -18.60 10.87 7.69
N VAL A 166 -19.60 10.36 6.98
CA VAL A 166 -20.72 11.15 6.45
C VAL A 166 -21.52 11.84 7.57
N SER A 167 -21.70 11.16 8.72
CA SER A 167 -22.43 11.73 9.86
C SER A 167 -21.74 12.92 10.51
N GLN A 168 -20.41 13.01 10.37
CA GLN A 168 -19.59 14.11 10.90
C GLN A 168 -19.46 15.29 9.93
N MET A 169 -19.95 15.18 8.69
CA MET A 169 -19.89 16.26 7.70
C MET A 169 -20.92 17.35 8.00
N SER A 170 -20.50 18.63 8.05
CA SER A 170 -21.39 19.77 7.96
C SER A 170 -22.10 19.81 6.57
N PRO A 171 -23.16 20.60 6.35
CA PRO A 171 -23.91 20.58 5.08
C PRO A 171 -23.05 20.80 3.83
N ASP A 172 -22.08 21.70 3.89
CA ASP A 172 -21.19 22.07 2.80
C ASP A 172 -19.75 21.53 3.00
N ALA A 173 -19.57 20.50 3.85
CA ALA A 173 -18.28 19.91 4.10
C ALA A 173 -17.73 19.19 2.88
N ILE A 174 -16.40 19.12 2.79
CA ILE A 174 -15.67 18.23 1.89
C ILE A 174 -15.06 17.09 2.70
N LEU A 175 -15.17 15.87 2.20
CA LEU A 175 -14.43 14.71 2.65
C LEU A 175 -13.35 14.38 1.60
N LEU A 176 -12.09 14.56 1.95
CA LEU A 176 -10.94 14.14 1.15
C LEU A 176 -10.58 12.70 1.53
N MET A 177 -10.70 11.78 0.60
CA MET A 177 -10.33 10.38 0.80
C MET A 177 -9.09 10.04 0.00
N GLN A 178 -8.02 9.69 0.71
CA GLN A 178 -6.77 9.22 0.12
C GLN A 178 -6.72 7.70 0.14
N PHE A 179 -6.45 7.08 -1.02
CA PHE A 179 -6.32 5.63 -1.14
C PHE A 179 -5.38 5.24 -2.28
N HIS A 180 -4.75 4.08 -2.13
CA HIS A 180 -3.99 3.42 -3.20
C HIS A 180 -4.98 2.66 -4.08
N THR A 181 -5.09 3.03 -5.36
CA THR A 181 -6.11 2.44 -6.22
C THR A 181 -5.75 1.03 -6.68
N VAL A 182 -6.76 0.14 -6.77
CA VAL A 182 -6.63 -1.20 -7.35
C VAL A 182 -6.06 -1.15 -8.78
N ALA A 183 -6.41 -0.11 -9.56
CA ALA A 183 -5.86 0.08 -10.90
C ALA A 183 -4.33 0.23 -10.88
N ALA A 184 -3.80 1.05 -9.97
CA ALA A 184 -2.34 1.20 -9.81
C ALA A 184 -1.69 -0.10 -9.35
N ILE A 185 -2.29 -0.82 -8.40
CA ILE A 185 -1.80 -2.11 -7.90
C ILE A 185 -1.70 -3.13 -9.04
N VAL A 186 -2.73 -3.23 -9.88
CA VAL A 186 -2.75 -4.16 -11.03
C VAL A 186 -1.75 -3.73 -12.10
N ARG A 187 -1.76 -2.45 -12.48
CA ARG A 187 -0.88 -1.89 -13.52
C ARG A 187 0.61 -2.07 -13.18
N THR A 188 0.97 -1.85 -11.93
CA THR A 188 2.35 -1.97 -11.46
C THR A 188 2.73 -3.40 -11.05
N GLY A 189 1.75 -4.28 -10.85
CA GLY A 189 1.99 -5.62 -10.33
C GLY A 189 2.41 -5.66 -8.86
N PHE A 190 2.15 -4.61 -8.09
CA PHE A 190 2.47 -4.53 -6.66
C PHE A 190 1.50 -5.35 -5.80
N TRP A 191 1.44 -6.65 -6.07
CA TRP A 191 0.62 -7.59 -5.32
C TRP A 191 0.87 -7.56 -3.80
N ASN A 192 2.10 -7.20 -3.40
CA ASN A 192 2.52 -7.07 -2.00
C ASN A 192 2.02 -5.79 -1.30
N ALA A 193 1.18 -5.00 -1.95
CA ALA A 193 0.28 -4.07 -1.27
C ALA A 193 -0.76 -4.81 -0.41
N LEU A 194 -1.07 -6.08 -0.75
CA LEU A 194 -1.91 -6.96 0.05
C LEU A 194 -1.20 -7.28 1.38
N ARG A 195 -1.91 -7.05 2.50
CA ARG A 195 -1.42 -7.38 3.84
C ARG A 195 -2.57 -7.50 4.83
N HIS A 196 -2.33 -8.17 5.94
CA HIS A 196 -3.21 -8.15 7.10
C HIS A 196 -3.37 -6.71 7.63
N GLY A 197 -4.53 -6.38 8.18
CA GLY A 197 -4.87 -5.05 8.63
C GLY A 197 -5.42 -4.11 7.55
N HIS A 198 -5.32 -4.45 6.26
CA HIS A 198 -5.96 -3.73 5.17
C HIS A 198 -7.21 -4.49 4.70
N PHE A 199 -8.36 -4.17 5.28
CA PHE A 199 -9.59 -4.91 5.01
C PHE A 199 -10.19 -4.68 3.62
N ALA A 200 -9.92 -3.52 3.00
CA ALA A 200 -10.46 -3.16 1.68
C ALA A 200 -9.46 -2.43 0.79
N TYR A 201 -9.61 -2.63 -0.51
CA TYR A 201 -8.82 -2.00 -1.57
C TYR A 201 -9.79 -1.42 -2.59
N TYR A 202 -9.69 -0.11 -2.84
CA TYR A 202 -10.66 0.60 -3.66
C TYR A 202 -10.14 0.82 -5.07
N SER A 203 -11.05 0.72 -6.05
CA SER A 203 -10.94 1.44 -7.31
C SER A 203 -11.82 2.69 -7.24
N THR A 204 -11.52 3.70 -8.06
CA THR A 204 -12.32 4.93 -8.10
C THR A 204 -13.80 4.66 -8.41
N PRO A 205 -14.18 3.83 -9.42
CA PRO A 205 -15.59 3.54 -9.70
C PRO A 205 -16.31 2.88 -8.52
N VAL A 206 -15.61 2.01 -7.77
CA VAL A 206 -16.21 1.34 -6.60
C VAL A 206 -16.42 2.33 -5.46
N LEU A 207 -15.42 3.15 -5.13
CA LEU A 207 -15.52 4.11 -4.02
C LEU A 207 -16.56 5.21 -4.32
N VAL A 208 -16.61 5.70 -5.56
CA VAL A 208 -17.62 6.68 -5.99
C VAL A 208 -19.04 6.11 -5.84
N ARG A 209 -19.27 4.85 -6.22
CA ARG A 209 -20.55 4.18 -6.02
C ARG A 209 -20.88 4.01 -4.54
N MET A 210 -19.93 3.57 -3.71
CA MET A 210 -20.11 3.46 -2.26
C MET A 210 -20.50 4.82 -1.65
N ALA A 211 -19.85 5.89 -2.08
CA ALA A 211 -20.15 7.26 -1.65
C ALA A 211 -21.56 7.70 -2.08
N ALA A 212 -21.95 7.43 -3.32
CA ALA A 212 -23.26 7.75 -3.87
C ALA A 212 -24.41 7.06 -3.10
N GLU A 213 -24.24 5.80 -2.67
CA GLU A 213 -25.21 5.09 -1.84
C GLU A 213 -25.45 5.76 -0.47
N LEU A 214 -24.52 6.59 0.00
CA LEU A 214 -24.63 7.36 1.23
C LEU A 214 -24.92 8.85 0.99
N GLY A 215 -25.35 9.21 -0.21
CA GLY A 215 -25.73 10.58 -0.57
C GLY A 215 -24.56 11.54 -0.74
N LEU A 216 -23.39 11.03 -1.15
CA LEU A 216 -22.25 11.86 -1.53
C LEU A 216 -22.08 11.91 -3.04
N THR A 217 -21.50 13.00 -3.52
CA THR A 217 -21.09 13.22 -4.91
C THR A 217 -19.58 13.43 -4.96
N ALA A 218 -18.90 12.78 -5.88
CA ALA A 218 -17.47 12.96 -6.11
C ALA A 218 -17.23 14.21 -6.95
N ILE A 219 -16.57 15.21 -6.37
CA ILE A 219 -16.37 16.54 -6.97
C ILE A 219 -15.08 16.61 -7.76
N THR A 220 -13.96 16.16 -7.17
CA THR A 220 -12.67 16.07 -7.87
C THR A 220 -11.94 14.79 -7.50
N ALA A 221 -11.10 14.32 -8.41
CA ALA A 221 -10.15 13.23 -8.19
C ALA A 221 -8.78 13.66 -8.72
N ARG A 222 -7.73 13.42 -7.94
CA ARG A 222 -6.34 13.69 -8.33
C ARG A 222 -5.48 12.49 -8.07
N GLU A 223 -4.64 12.16 -9.05
CA GLU A 223 -3.67 11.08 -8.93
C GLU A 223 -2.30 11.66 -8.55
N TYR A 224 -1.62 10.97 -7.64
CA TYR A 224 -0.26 11.26 -7.18
C TYR A 224 0.62 10.03 -7.37
N PRO A 225 1.92 10.20 -7.69
CA PRO A 225 2.79 9.07 -8.02
C PRO A 225 3.13 8.17 -6.82
N LEU A 226 2.83 8.60 -5.59
CA LEU A 226 3.12 7.85 -4.37
C LEU A 226 2.55 6.41 -4.47
N TYR A 227 3.39 5.41 -4.16
CA TYR A 227 3.07 3.98 -4.22
C TYR A 227 2.62 3.49 -5.61
N GLY A 228 3.09 4.15 -6.67
CA GLY A 228 2.73 3.83 -8.05
C GLY A 228 1.34 4.29 -8.49
N GLY A 229 0.61 5.04 -7.64
CA GLY A 229 -0.68 5.64 -7.94
C GLY A 229 -1.59 5.73 -6.72
N THR A 230 -1.58 6.89 -6.08
CA THR A 230 -2.46 7.23 -4.96
C THR A 230 -3.49 8.24 -5.45
N ILE A 231 -4.76 8.03 -5.13
CA ILE A 231 -5.85 8.95 -5.44
C ILE A 231 -6.23 9.75 -4.19
N VAL A 232 -6.47 11.04 -4.37
CA VAL A 232 -7.23 11.87 -3.42
C VAL A 232 -8.54 12.24 -4.08
N LEU A 233 -9.64 11.71 -3.54
CA LEU A 233 -11.00 11.91 -4.00
C LEU A 233 -11.71 12.90 -3.07
N ALA A 234 -12.20 14.01 -3.61
CA ALA A 234 -13.02 14.95 -2.87
C ALA A 234 -14.50 14.59 -3.02
N LEU A 235 -15.18 14.37 -1.90
CA LEU A 235 -16.57 14.03 -1.79
C LEU A 235 -17.33 15.12 -1.06
N ALA A 236 -18.53 15.46 -1.54
CA ALA A 236 -19.44 16.39 -0.88
C ALA A 236 -20.86 15.81 -0.78
N LYS A 237 -21.70 16.31 0.10
CA LYS A 237 -23.09 15.90 0.15
C LYS A 237 -23.79 16.25 -1.16
N THR A 238 -24.58 15.32 -1.70
CA THR A 238 -25.35 15.55 -2.92
C THR A 238 -26.32 16.72 -2.73
N GLY A 239 -26.32 17.63 -3.69
CA GLY A 239 -27.11 18.87 -3.61
C GLY A 239 -26.47 19.98 -2.77
N SER A 240 -25.24 19.83 -2.28
CA SER A 240 -24.45 20.90 -1.68
C SER A 240 -24.04 21.95 -2.71
N ARG A 241 -23.46 23.06 -2.25
CA ARG A 241 -22.97 24.14 -3.12
C ARG A 241 -21.84 23.72 -4.10
N TRP A 242 -21.27 22.53 -3.94
CA TRP A 242 -20.12 22.07 -4.73
C TRP A 242 -20.50 21.54 -6.12
N GLY A 243 -21.81 21.33 -6.37
CA GLY A 243 -22.33 20.91 -7.66
C GLY A 243 -22.30 19.41 -7.90
N ASP A 244 -22.18 19.03 -9.17
CA ASP A 244 -22.24 17.66 -9.64
C ASP A 244 -20.84 17.03 -9.75
N GLN A 245 -20.81 15.76 -10.15
CA GLN A 245 -19.56 15.02 -10.37
C GLN A 245 -18.67 15.73 -11.41
N GLY A 246 -17.40 15.92 -11.05
CA GLY A 246 -16.44 16.58 -11.92
C GLY A 246 -16.00 15.73 -13.12
N GLU A 247 -15.64 16.38 -14.22
CA GLU A 247 -15.17 15.70 -15.44
C GLU A 247 -13.90 14.84 -15.18
N GLY A 248 -12.98 15.31 -14.32
CA GLY A 248 -11.78 14.57 -13.94
C GLY A 248 -12.10 13.26 -13.21
N VAL A 249 -13.16 13.24 -12.41
CA VAL A 249 -13.65 12.00 -11.76
C VAL A 249 -14.17 11.03 -12.81
N THR A 250 -14.97 11.53 -13.77
CA THR A 250 -15.53 10.70 -14.85
C THR A 250 -14.42 10.09 -15.71
N SER A 251 -13.43 10.90 -16.11
CA SER A 251 -12.30 10.42 -16.91
C SER A 251 -11.46 9.38 -16.18
N LEU A 252 -11.24 9.54 -14.87
CA LEU A 252 -10.51 8.56 -14.07
C LEU A 252 -11.29 7.25 -13.93
N ILE A 253 -12.60 7.32 -13.71
CA ILE A 253 -13.47 6.14 -13.67
C ILE A 253 -13.39 5.38 -15.00
N GLU A 254 -13.52 6.07 -16.14
CA GLU A 254 -13.46 5.47 -17.46
C GLU A 254 -12.09 4.80 -17.72
N SER A 255 -11.00 5.45 -17.33
CA SER A 255 -9.65 4.90 -17.42
C SER A 255 -9.48 3.64 -16.58
N GLU A 256 -9.88 3.66 -15.31
CA GLU A 256 -9.75 2.49 -14.43
C GLU A 256 -10.66 1.32 -14.88
N ILE A 257 -11.85 1.60 -15.42
CA ILE A 257 -12.71 0.57 -16.00
C ILE A 257 -12.04 -0.04 -17.24
N ALA A 258 -11.42 0.78 -18.09
CA ALA A 258 -10.66 0.29 -19.25
C ALA A 258 -9.46 -0.58 -18.85
N ASP A 259 -8.84 -0.31 -17.68
CA ASP A 259 -7.81 -1.15 -17.06
C ASP A 259 -8.37 -2.48 -16.47
N GLY A 260 -9.69 -2.68 -16.51
CA GLY A 260 -10.34 -3.91 -16.08
C GLY A 260 -10.53 -4.05 -14.58
N VAL A 261 -10.52 -2.96 -13.80
CA VAL A 261 -10.61 -3.03 -12.31
C VAL A 261 -11.92 -3.63 -11.78
N LEU A 262 -12.94 -3.75 -12.64
CA LEU A 262 -14.22 -4.40 -12.32
C LEU A 262 -14.25 -5.87 -12.75
N GLU A 263 -13.20 -6.36 -13.42
CA GLU A 263 -13.11 -7.72 -13.92
C GLU A 263 -12.20 -8.56 -13.00
N PRO A 264 -12.71 -9.64 -12.43
CA PRO A 264 -11.94 -10.48 -11.52
C PRO A 264 -10.62 -11.00 -12.14
N GLU A 265 -10.62 -11.30 -13.45
CA GLU A 265 -9.47 -11.82 -14.18
C GLU A 265 -8.33 -10.80 -14.24
N ALA A 266 -8.65 -9.52 -14.43
CA ALA A 266 -7.65 -8.46 -14.46
C ALA A 266 -6.96 -8.32 -13.09
N VAL A 267 -7.74 -8.36 -12.00
CA VAL A 267 -7.17 -8.33 -10.65
C VAL A 267 -6.40 -9.62 -10.33
N ALA A 268 -6.88 -10.77 -10.81
CA ALA A 268 -6.22 -12.07 -10.62
C ALA A 268 -4.86 -12.18 -11.32
N SER A 269 -4.54 -11.32 -12.29
CA SER A 269 -3.19 -11.22 -12.88
C SER A 269 -2.09 -10.92 -11.85
N LEU A 270 -2.46 -10.43 -10.67
CA LEU A 270 -1.56 -10.23 -9.55
C LEU A 270 -0.94 -11.54 -9.03
N ASN A 271 -1.58 -12.72 -9.23
CA ASN A 271 -0.97 -14.01 -8.92
C ASN A 271 0.27 -14.27 -9.78
N ASP A 272 0.24 -13.89 -11.07
CA ASP A 272 1.40 -14.00 -11.95
C ASP A 272 2.51 -13.04 -11.53
N SER A 273 2.14 -11.84 -11.08
CA SER A 273 3.10 -10.86 -10.56
C SER A 273 3.76 -11.35 -9.27
N LEU A 274 2.98 -11.98 -8.37
CA LEU A 274 3.49 -12.66 -7.18
C LEU A 274 4.49 -13.77 -7.56
N ALA A 275 4.09 -14.67 -8.45
CA ALA A 275 4.94 -15.79 -8.84
C ALA A 275 6.25 -15.30 -9.48
N ARG A 276 6.18 -14.32 -10.39
CA ARG A 276 7.36 -13.75 -11.05
C ARG A 276 8.28 -13.03 -10.06
N SER A 277 7.75 -12.15 -9.20
CA SER A 277 8.57 -11.38 -8.25
C SER A 277 9.22 -12.28 -7.20
N ALA A 278 8.48 -13.25 -6.66
CA ALA A 278 9.00 -14.24 -5.71
C ALA A 278 10.14 -15.08 -6.32
N ALA A 279 9.92 -15.62 -7.52
CA ALA A 279 10.95 -16.36 -8.24
C ALA A 279 12.15 -15.48 -8.63
N GLY A 280 11.88 -14.23 -9.03
CA GLY A 280 12.92 -13.24 -9.36
C GLY A 280 13.81 -12.92 -8.18
N LEU A 281 13.21 -12.64 -7.02
CA LEU A 281 13.94 -12.38 -5.78
C LEU A 281 14.80 -13.59 -5.40
N LYS A 282 14.22 -14.81 -5.40
CA LYS A 282 14.95 -16.04 -5.06
C LYS A 282 16.14 -16.27 -5.98
N ARG A 283 15.93 -16.10 -7.29
CA ARG A 283 17.02 -16.24 -8.27
C ARG A 283 18.11 -15.19 -8.01
N TYR A 284 17.75 -13.93 -7.83
CA TYR A 284 18.71 -12.85 -7.61
C TYR A 284 19.61 -13.12 -6.40
N VAL A 285 19.03 -13.44 -5.24
CA VAL A 285 19.85 -13.72 -4.03
C VAL A 285 20.69 -14.99 -4.19
N SER A 286 20.20 -16.01 -4.91
CA SER A 286 20.96 -17.23 -5.18
C SER A 286 22.15 -16.96 -6.11
N GLU A 287 21.99 -16.15 -7.15
CA GLU A 287 23.04 -15.71 -8.06
C GLU A 287 24.10 -14.86 -7.35
N ALA A 288 23.68 -13.89 -6.54
CA ALA A 288 24.59 -13.08 -5.71
C ALA A 288 25.44 -13.99 -4.80
N LYS A 289 24.80 -14.95 -4.13
CA LYS A 289 25.48 -15.92 -3.27
C LYS A 289 26.50 -16.76 -4.03
N SER A 290 26.19 -17.18 -5.26
CA SER A 290 27.11 -17.94 -6.10
C SER A 290 28.37 -17.15 -6.48
N ARG A 291 28.26 -15.82 -6.51
CA ARG A 291 29.39 -14.88 -6.72
C ARG A 291 30.06 -14.44 -5.42
N SER A 292 29.66 -15.03 -4.28
CA SER A 292 30.12 -14.65 -2.95
C SER A 292 29.82 -13.17 -2.59
N GLU A 293 28.79 -12.61 -3.19
CA GLU A 293 28.31 -11.27 -2.89
C GLU A 293 27.40 -11.28 -1.62
N THR A 294 27.59 -10.30 -0.79
CA THR A 294 26.76 -10.08 0.41
C THR A 294 25.53 -9.25 0.05
N VAL A 295 24.36 -9.79 0.34
CA VAL A 295 23.08 -9.12 0.09
C VAL A 295 22.44 -8.69 1.41
N ALA A 296 22.05 -7.44 1.51
CA ALA A 296 21.24 -6.89 2.59
C ALA A 296 19.93 -6.29 2.03
N GLY A 297 18.98 -5.95 2.90
CA GLY A 297 17.76 -5.24 2.55
C GLY A 297 17.70 -3.86 3.19
N TYR A 298 16.84 -3.00 2.68
CA TYR A 298 16.46 -1.72 3.29
C TYR A 298 14.95 -1.54 3.28
N SER A 299 14.43 -0.98 4.37
CA SER A 299 13.03 -0.82 4.73
C SER A 299 12.37 -2.14 5.18
N ALA A 300 12.20 -2.30 6.50
CA ALA A 300 11.48 -3.41 7.11
C ALA A 300 9.95 -3.22 6.99
N ALA A 301 9.50 -2.68 5.86
CA ALA A 301 8.11 -2.39 5.56
C ALA A 301 7.27 -3.67 5.43
N SER A 302 5.97 -3.53 5.65
CA SER A 302 5.00 -4.62 5.56
C SER A 302 5.03 -5.36 4.22
N ARG A 303 5.21 -4.64 3.09
CA ARG A 303 5.31 -5.24 1.74
C ARG A 303 6.58 -6.08 1.54
N ALA A 304 7.63 -5.87 2.34
CA ALA A 304 8.84 -6.69 2.32
C ALA A 304 8.58 -8.10 2.85
N SER A 305 7.83 -8.22 3.95
CA SER A 305 7.60 -9.48 4.65
C SER A 305 6.97 -10.55 3.74
N ALA A 306 5.88 -10.21 3.04
CA ALA A 306 5.21 -11.14 2.14
C ALA A 306 6.10 -11.56 0.96
N LEU A 307 6.84 -10.61 0.35
CA LEU A 307 7.74 -10.91 -0.76
C LEU A 307 8.90 -11.81 -0.33
N ILE A 308 9.55 -11.54 0.81
CA ILE A 308 10.61 -12.37 1.39
C ILE A 308 10.08 -13.79 1.64
N ARG A 309 8.89 -13.90 2.23
CA ARG A 309 8.27 -15.21 2.54
C ARG A 309 7.92 -15.99 1.27
N CYS A 310 7.25 -15.37 0.31
CA CYS A 310 6.90 -16.00 -0.98
C CYS A 310 8.15 -16.40 -1.78
N GLY A 311 9.20 -15.59 -1.73
CA GLY A 311 10.50 -15.90 -2.35
C GLY A 311 11.30 -16.99 -1.62
N GLY A 312 10.86 -17.45 -0.44
CA GLY A 312 11.60 -18.41 0.38
C GLY A 312 13.00 -17.90 0.75
N VAL A 313 13.14 -16.59 0.96
CA VAL A 313 14.40 -15.93 1.34
C VAL A 313 14.55 -15.97 2.86
N THR A 314 15.72 -16.30 3.33
CA THR A 314 16.04 -16.52 4.74
C THR A 314 17.25 -15.69 5.18
N ALA A 315 17.60 -15.73 6.47
CA ALA A 315 18.81 -15.09 7.00
C ALA A 315 20.13 -15.70 6.42
N HIS A 316 20.06 -16.82 5.71
CA HIS A 316 21.20 -17.37 4.96
C HIS A 316 21.38 -16.72 3.58
N ASP A 317 20.34 -16.08 3.07
CA ASP A 317 20.32 -15.44 1.75
C ASP A 317 20.44 -13.91 1.86
N LEU A 318 19.89 -13.34 2.94
CA LEU A 318 19.84 -11.90 3.22
C LEU A 318 20.33 -11.67 4.65
N VAL A 319 21.49 -11.04 4.78
CA VAL A 319 22.19 -10.96 6.09
C VAL A 319 21.44 -10.10 7.12
N ALA A 320 20.77 -9.04 6.68
CA ALA A 320 19.95 -8.17 7.50
C ALA A 320 19.01 -7.33 6.62
N VAL A 321 18.00 -6.73 7.24
CA VAL A 321 17.20 -5.63 6.67
C VAL A 321 17.43 -4.41 7.55
N ALA A 322 17.91 -3.31 6.96
CA ALA A 322 18.03 -2.06 7.70
C ALA A 322 16.72 -1.26 7.66
N ASP A 323 16.46 -0.51 8.72
CA ASP A 323 15.32 0.40 8.78
C ASP A 323 15.68 1.66 9.59
N ALA A 324 15.12 2.80 9.20
CA ALA A 324 15.31 4.06 9.90
C ALA A 324 14.59 4.11 11.27
N SER A 325 13.60 3.25 11.47
CA SER A 325 12.76 3.20 12.68
C SER A 325 13.50 2.57 13.84
N VAL A 326 13.95 3.36 14.79
CA VAL A 326 14.71 2.90 15.97
C VAL A 326 13.97 1.80 16.75
N GLY A 327 12.62 1.86 16.80
CA GLY A 327 11.80 0.86 17.49
C GLY A 327 11.88 -0.55 16.88
N LEU A 328 12.34 -0.68 15.63
CA LEU A 328 12.50 -1.96 14.94
C LEU A 328 13.91 -2.57 15.13
N HIS A 329 14.90 -1.78 15.54
CA HIS A 329 16.28 -2.25 15.69
C HIS A 329 16.39 -3.37 16.73
N GLY A 330 17.13 -4.42 16.38
CA GLY A 330 17.29 -5.61 17.21
C GLY A 330 16.08 -6.55 17.23
N ARG A 331 15.09 -6.29 16.40
CA ARG A 331 13.97 -7.21 16.09
C ARG A 331 14.30 -8.03 14.83
N THR A 332 13.33 -8.82 14.36
CA THR A 332 13.48 -9.60 13.15
C THR A 332 12.27 -9.41 12.23
N MET A 333 12.48 -9.61 10.92
CA MET A 333 11.42 -9.64 9.93
C MET A 333 10.43 -10.78 10.21
N PRO A 334 9.12 -10.52 10.14
CA PRO A 334 8.09 -11.55 10.35
C PRO A 334 8.28 -12.77 9.44
N GLY A 335 8.08 -13.94 9.97
CA GLY A 335 8.11 -15.22 9.26
C GLY A 335 9.48 -15.68 8.75
N SER A 336 10.38 -14.77 8.44
CA SER A 336 11.73 -15.08 7.93
C SER A 336 12.82 -15.02 9.01
N ARG A 337 12.55 -14.31 10.10
CA ARG A 337 13.49 -14.05 11.20
C ARG A 337 14.82 -13.40 10.76
N ILE A 338 14.84 -12.73 9.60
CA ILE A 338 15.99 -11.93 9.17
C ILE A 338 16.17 -10.76 10.16
N PRO A 339 17.39 -10.51 10.68
CA PRO A 339 17.63 -9.43 11.64
C PRO A 339 17.28 -8.05 11.07
N ILE A 340 16.68 -7.18 11.88
CA ILE A 340 16.49 -5.76 11.56
C ILE A 340 17.55 -4.97 12.28
N VAL A 341 18.30 -4.16 11.52
CA VAL A 341 19.45 -3.40 11.98
C VAL A 341 19.30 -1.90 11.72
N SER A 342 20.16 -1.09 12.32
CA SER A 342 20.22 0.34 12.00
C SER A 342 20.82 0.60 10.62
N PRO A 343 20.57 1.78 10.00
CA PRO A 343 21.29 2.21 8.80
C PRO A 343 22.82 2.25 8.97
N ASP A 344 23.31 2.64 10.14
CA ASP A 344 24.76 2.69 10.45
C ASP A 344 25.37 1.28 10.47
N ASP A 345 24.65 0.30 11.01
CA ASP A 345 25.08 -1.11 10.98
C ASP A 345 25.14 -1.65 9.56
N LEU A 346 24.16 -1.27 8.71
CA LEU A 346 24.15 -1.62 7.28
C LEU A 346 25.39 -1.07 6.56
N VAL A 347 25.71 0.22 6.76
CA VAL A 347 26.90 0.85 6.17
C VAL A 347 28.17 0.15 6.66
N SER A 348 28.25 -0.16 7.96
CA SER A 348 29.38 -0.85 8.58
C SER A 348 29.60 -2.26 8.04
N ALA A 349 28.51 -2.96 7.68
CA ALA A 349 28.55 -4.30 7.10
C ALA A 349 29.06 -4.33 5.65
N ARG A 350 29.10 -3.19 4.95
CA ARG A 350 29.57 -3.03 3.56
C ARG A 350 28.98 -4.08 2.61
N PRO A 351 27.64 -4.18 2.47
CA PRO A 351 27.04 -5.16 1.56
C PRO A 351 27.37 -4.83 0.10
N ASP A 352 27.53 -5.86 -0.73
CA ASP A 352 27.68 -5.69 -2.18
C ASP A 352 26.37 -5.23 -2.83
N LYS A 353 25.23 -5.69 -2.30
CA LYS A 353 23.88 -5.40 -2.81
C LYS A 353 22.93 -5.04 -1.68
N VAL A 354 22.13 -3.99 -1.88
CA VAL A 354 21.07 -3.58 -0.94
C VAL A 354 19.74 -3.58 -1.66
N LEU A 355 18.88 -4.55 -1.34
CA LEU A 355 17.52 -4.66 -1.86
C LEU A 355 16.63 -3.57 -1.22
N LEU A 356 16.10 -2.66 -2.02
CA LEU A 356 15.17 -1.62 -1.56
C LEU A 356 13.73 -2.11 -1.74
N PHE A 357 13.06 -2.44 -0.62
CA PHE A 357 11.70 -2.97 -0.62
C PHE A 357 10.60 -1.92 -0.86
N VAL A 358 10.93 -0.65 -0.74
CA VAL A 358 10.05 0.48 -1.04
C VAL A 358 10.74 1.37 -2.08
N PRO A 359 10.47 1.17 -3.38
CA PRO A 359 11.16 1.89 -4.46
C PRO A 359 11.06 3.42 -4.36
N ASP A 360 9.94 3.94 -3.85
CA ASP A 360 9.72 5.39 -3.65
C ASP A 360 10.76 6.06 -2.74
N LEU A 361 11.47 5.27 -1.92
CA LEU A 361 12.51 5.79 -1.01
C LEU A 361 13.90 5.93 -1.66
N LEU A 362 14.07 5.58 -2.95
CA LEU A 362 15.41 5.50 -3.56
C LEU A 362 16.21 6.80 -3.39
N ASN A 363 15.61 7.93 -3.72
CA ASN A 363 16.30 9.23 -3.64
C ASN A 363 16.64 9.60 -2.20
N GLU A 364 15.73 9.35 -1.26
CA GLU A 364 15.93 9.59 0.17
C GLU A 364 17.07 8.74 0.72
N VAL A 365 17.06 7.42 0.46
CA VAL A 365 18.10 6.52 1.01
C VAL A 365 19.47 6.75 0.38
N ARG A 366 19.56 7.10 -0.89
CA ARG A 366 20.85 7.46 -1.53
C ARG A 366 21.44 8.73 -0.96
N GLN A 367 20.60 9.71 -0.61
CA GLN A 367 21.06 10.94 0.05
C GLN A 367 21.46 10.70 1.51
N ALA A 368 20.72 9.85 2.23
CA ALA A 368 20.97 9.54 3.63
C ALA A 368 22.18 8.60 3.85
N LEU A 369 22.44 7.69 2.89
CA LEU A 369 23.43 6.62 3.00
C LEU A 369 24.36 6.56 1.77
N PRO A 370 25.05 7.67 1.41
CA PRO A 370 25.93 7.70 0.25
C PRO A 370 27.11 6.73 0.36
N GLU A 371 27.47 6.32 1.60
CA GLU A 371 28.55 5.38 1.88
C GLU A 371 28.31 4.00 1.28
N ILE A 372 27.05 3.59 1.05
CA ILE A 372 26.75 2.31 0.41
C ILE A 372 27.41 2.27 -0.98
N GLU A 373 27.16 3.28 -1.81
CA GLU A 373 27.73 3.35 -3.18
C GLU A 373 29.23 3.70 -3.14
N GLN A 374 29.69 4.55 -2.22
CA GLN A 374 31.10 4.90 -2.03
C GLN A 374 31.95 3.69 -1.65
N ASN A 375 31.40 2.75 -0.90
CA ASN A 375 32.04 1.50 -0.52
C ASN A 375 31.95 0.40 -1.60
N GLY A 376 31.35 0.70 -2.77
CA GLY A 376 31.20 -0.23 -3.90
C GLY A 376 29.91 -1.05 -3.88
N GLY A 377 29.05 -0.86 -2.90
CA GLY A 377 27.72 -1.47 -2.85
C GLY A 377 26.77 -0.88 -3.91
N ARG A 378 25.70 -1.58 -4.22
CA ARG A 378 24.70 -1.17 -5.19
C ARG A 378 23.29 -1.29 -4.63
N TRP A 379 22.45 -0.30 -4.90
CA TRP A 379 21.02 -0.38 -4.67
C TRP A 379 20.34 -1.25 -5.72
N VAL A 380 19.37 -2.04 -5.28
CA VAL A 380 18.59 -2.93 -6.11
C VAL A 380 17.12 -2.68 -5.82
N LEU A 381 16.39 -2.12 -6.77
CA LEU A 381 14.95 -1.92 -6.66
C LEU A 381 14.20 -3.23 -6.85
N LEU A 382 13.12 -3.40 -6.09
CA LEU A 382 12.16 -4.49 -6.25
C LEU A 382 10.85 -3.92 -6.82
N ASP A 383 10.83 -3.71 -8.15
CA ASP A 383 9.74 -3.05 -8.86
C ASP A 383 9.30 -3.86 -10.11
N PRO A 384 8.42 -4.81 -9.99
CA PRO A 384 8.33 -5.83 -8.94
C PRO A 384 9.52 -6.81 -8.98
N MET A 385 10.36 -6.75 -10.04
CA MET A 385 11.54 -7.59 -10.23
C MET A 385 12.80 -6.89 -9.73
N PRO A 386 13.81 -7.65 -9.21
CA PRO A 386 15.09 -7.07 -8.83
C PRO A 386 15.78 -6.39 -10.02
N ARG A 387 16.09 -5.09 -9.86
CA ARG A 387 16.80 -4.28 -10.85
C ARG A 387 17.89 -3.45 -10.18
N GLU A 388 19.15 -3.69 -10.56
CA GLU A 388 20.26 -2.89 -10.05
C GLU A 388 20.18 -1.46 -10.58
N ILE A 389 20.53 -0.49 -9.73
CA ILE A 389 20.60 0.93 -10.09
C ILE A 389 22.05 1.31 -10.35
N ASP A 390 22.30 1.94 -11.49
CA ASP A 390 23.61 2.46 -11.80
C ASP A 390 23.94 3.68 -10.92
N SER A 391 25.15 3.73 -10.37
CA SER A 391 25.63 4.82 -9.51
C SER A 391 25.75 6.18 -10.24
N THR A 392 25.58 6.19 -11.57
CA THR A 392 25.77 7.37 -12.43
C THR A 392 24.46 8.07 -12.83
N VAL A 393 23.29 7.52 -12.50
CA VAL A 393 21.99 8.10 -12.85
C VAL A 393 21.48 8.93 -11.68
N SER A 394 21.65 10.27 -11.80
CA SER A 394 20.82 11.24 -11.06
C SER A 394 19.60 11.48 -11.93
N ASP A 395 18.45 10.86 -11.59
CA ASP A 395 17.15 11.19 -12.18
C ASP A 395 16.59 12.47 -11.56
#